data_8363c12d96eab785db9a7599b8c48054
#
_entry.id   8363c12d96eab785db9a7599b8c48054
#
_cell.length_a   1.000
_cell.length_b   1.000
_cell.length_c   1.000
_cell.angle_alpha   90.00
_cell.angle_beta   90.00
_cell.angle_gamma   90.00
#
_symmetry.space_group_name_H-M   'P 1'
#
loop_
_entity.id
_entity.type
_entity.pdbx_description
1 polymer ?
#
loop_
_entity_poly.entity_id
_entity_poly.type
_entity_poly.pdbx_seq_one_letter_code
_entity_poly.pdbx_strand_id
1 'polypeptide(L)'
;MNAPAENKRPEVWAAVLGYNNPDDTLECLKSLESVPEGNVKLLYVDNGSEPGVCETILENVPDCGVLRLDPNAGVAGGLNAGIAYALHQGAEYVIILNNDTTVDPAFAGHLVEAAGADPRIGMLVPKIYYYDHPDTVWSAGSVFRRFPPVVYMRKTRGPEDGHYDAPQDVEFATFCVIMLSRAMIEQAGLLDPDYHFLYEDYDLCIRAREEGFRIRYVPEAHVQHKISKTTGAGTPNPKFWRTYGRSESIFRRKFRHHRWLTGWTHALYIVLRFVYEGNGYGVKPYIEGWRQGARDPLHPPPRIQDESVPKGEVLRAPPATRRVPAKK
;
A
#
# COMPACT_ATOMS: atom_id res chain seq x y z
N MET A 1 20.84 13.14 -38.40
CA MET A 1 21.18 12.35 -37.22
C MET A 1 20.43 12.96 -36.06
N ASN A 2 19.34 12.35 -35.64
CA ASN A 2 18.63 12.80 -34.45
C ASN A 2 19.50 12.44 -33.23
N ALA A 3 19.77 13.41 -32.37
CA ALA A 3 20.41 13.16 -31.09
C ALA A 3 19.61 12.06 -30.35
N PRO A 4 20.29 11.11 -29.67
CA PRO A 4 19.58 10.15 -28.85
C PRO A 4 18.75 10.93 -27.83
N ALA A 5 17.46 10.61 -27.72
CA ALA A 5 16.59 11.16 -26.68
C ALA A 5 17.34 11.02 -25.34
N GLU A 6 17.59 12.12 -24.66
CA GLU A 6 18.08 12.07 -23.29
C GLU A 6 17.18 11.12 -22.52
N ASN A 7 17.76 10.07 -21.99
CA ASN A 7 17.06 9.06 -21.20
C ASN A 7 16.65 9.70 -19.87
N LYS A 8 15.61 10.54 -19.93
CA LYS A 8 15.07 11.25 -18.77
C LYS A 8 14.60 10.20 -17.76
N ARG A 9 15.20 10.21 -16.58
CA ARG A 9 14.76 9.32 -15.52
C ARG A 9 13.28 9.58 -15.20
N PRO A 10 12.47 8.53 -14.96
CA PRO A 10 11.07 8.72 -14.64
C PRO A 10 10.90 9.50 -13.35
N GLU A 11 9.87 10.32 -13.28
CA GLU A 11 9.54 11.07 -12.08
C GLU A 11 8.81 10.16 -11.08
N VAL A 12 9.46 9.88 -9.93
CA VAL A 12 8.96 9.00 -8.88
C VAL A 12 8.63 9.81 -7.63
N TRP A 13 7.49 9.51 -7.04
CA TRP A 13 7.05 10.09 -5.78
C TRP A 13 6.85 9.00 -4.74
N ALA A 14 7.23 9.26 -3.49
CA ALA A 14 6.91 8.43 -2.34
C ALA A 14 5.87 9.15 -1.49
N ALA A 15 4.66 8.62 -1.44
CA ALA A 15 3.55 9.11 -0.63
C ALA A 15 3.43 8.27 0.65
N VAL A 16 3.87 8.82 1.77
CA VAL A 16 3.82 8.20 3.10
C VAL A 16 2.53 8.59 3.79
N LEU A 17 1.65 7.61 4.02
CA LEU A 17 0.40 7.83 4.76
C LEU A 17 0.63 7.68 6.26
N GLY A 18 0.30 8.72 7.04
CA GLY A 18 0.36 8.67 8.49
C GLY A 18 -0.89 9.21 9.16
N TYR A 19 -1.12 8.72 10.38
CA TYR A 19 -2.16 9.17 11.28
C TYR A 19 -1.65 9.08 12.71
N ASN A 20 -1.48 10.21 13.37
CA ASN A 20 -0.77 10.30 14.64
C ASN A 20 0.63 9.65 14.53
N ASN A 21 1.31 9.28 15.59
CA ASN A 21 2.59 8.57 15.56
C ASN A 21 3.71 9.28 14.75
N PRO A 22 4.15 10.46 15.17
CA PRO A 22 5.18 11.22 14.46
C PRO A 22 6.56 10.52 14.46
N ASP A 23 6.87 9.69 15.49
CA ASP A 23 8.16 9.03 15.60
C ASP A 23 8.40 8.01 14.50
N ASP A 24 7.44 7.11 14.27
CA ASP A 24 7.51 6.14 13.18
C ASP A 24 7.50 6.87 11.81
N THR A 25 6.69 7.93 11.68
CA THR A 25 6.64 8.75 10.46
C THR A 25 8.00 9.39 10.16
N LEU A 26 8.66 9.95 11.16
CA LEU A 26 10.01 10.53 11.02
C LEU A 26 11.04 9.48 10.63
N GLU A 27 11.01 8.31 11.23
CA GLU A 27 11.93 7.24 10.88
C GLU A 27 11.73 6.77 9.44
N CYS A 28 10.48 6.58 9.00
CA CYS A 28 10.12 6.24 7.62
C CYS A 28 10.65 7.31 6.64
N LEU A 29 10.33 8.58 6.85
CA LEU A 29 10.76 9.67 5.99
C LEU A 29 12.29 9.82 5.94
N LYS A 30 12.98 9.69 7.08
CA LYS A 30 14.45 9.71 7.12
C LYS A 30 15.10 8.54 6.39
N SER A 31 14.48 7.34 6.41
CA SER A 31 14.96 6.23 5.59
C SER A 31 14.84 6.53 4.10
N LEU A 32 13.75 7.18 3.69
CA LEU A 32 13.55 7.65 2.31
C LEU A 32 14.52 8.78 1.92
N GLU A 33 14.98 9.59 2.89
CA GLU A 33 16.03 10.58 2.64
C GLU A 33 17.37 9.93 2.28
N SER A 34 17.63 8.71 2.64
CA SER A 34 18.83 7.96 2.26
C SER A 34 18.82 7.45 0.80
N VAL A 35 17.64 7.44 0.15
CA VAL A 35 17.53 7.10 -1.28
C VAL A 35 18.24 8.18 -2.11
N PRO A 36 19.12 7.80 -3.07
CA PRO A 36 19.91 8.75 -3.83
C PRO A 36 19.09 9.85 -4.50
N GLU A 37 19.66 11.06 -4.53
CA GLU A 37 19.01 12.25 -5.05
C GLU A 37 18.50 12.16 -6.48
N GLY A 38 17.40 12.93 -6.71
CA GLY A 38 16.76 13.01 -8.00
C GLY A 38 15.93 11.77 -8.37
N ASN A 39 15.91 10.75 -7.50
CA ASN A 39 15.20 9.51 -7.78
C ASN A 39 13.77 9.52 -7.21
N VAL A 40 13.53 10.19 -6.07
CA VAL A 40 12.23 10.15 -5.39
C VAL A 40 11.90 11.49 -4.73
N LYS A 41 10.73 12.06 -5.02
CA LYS A 41 10.14 13.19 -4.29
C LYS A 41 9.32 12.67 -3.11
N LEU A 42 9.48 13.28 -1.94
CA LEU A 42 8.82 12.85 -0.71
C LEU A 42 7.53 13.64 -0.50
N LEU A 43 6.46 12.94 -0.16
CA LEU A 43 5.18 13.50 0.25
C LEU A 43 4.69 12.78 1.50
N TYR A 44 4.54 13.49 2.60
CA TYR A 44 3.80 13.02 3.75
C TYR A 44 2.32 13.36 3.60
N VAL A 45 1.46 12.37 3.73
CA VAL A 45 0.00 12.55 3.72
C VAL A 45 -0.48 12.37 5.15
N ASP A 46 -0.76 13.49 5.81
CA ASP A 46 -1.34 13.50 7.15
C ASP A 46 -2.84 13.23 7.06
N ASN A 47 -3.29 12.11 7.58
CA ASN A 47 -4.67 11.69 7.49
C ASN A 47 -5.53 12.16 8.67
N GLY A 48 -5.44 13.44 9.00
CA GLY A 48 -6.23 14.07 10.06
C GLY A 48 -5.67 13.79 11.46
N SER A 49 -4.37 13.91 11.64
CA SER A 49 -3.70 13.73 12.94
C SER A 49 -4.03 14.89 13.91
N GLU A 50 -3.77 14.63 15.18
CA GLU A 50 -3.84 15.62 16.24
C GLU A 50 -2.89 16.82 15.97
N PRO A 51 -3.19 18.01 16.52
CA PRO A 51 -2.31 19.17 16.40
C PRO A 51 -0.87 18.87 16.87
N GLY A 52 0.12 19.44 16.18
CA GLY A 52 1.55 19.26 16.48
C GLY A 52 2.22 18.15 15.65
N VAL A 53 1.50 17.19 15.09
CA VAL A 53 2.10 16.11 14.29
C VAL A 53 2.66 16.65 12.96
N CYS A 54 1.89 17.42 12.22
CA CYS A 54 2.35 18.05 10.98
C CYS A 54 3.54 18.98 11.22
N GLU A 55 3.48 19.79 12.26
CA GLU A 55 4.54 20.72 12.65
C GLU A 55 5.83 19.96 12.91
N THR A 56 5.76 18.85 13.67
CA THR A 56 6.92 17.99 13.93
C THR A 56 7.56 17.49 12.62
N ILE A 57 6.75 17.06 11.63
CA ILE A 57 7.27 16.62 10.33
C ILE A 57 7.86 17.79 9.54
N LEU A 58 7.17 18.94 9.53
CA LEU A 58 7.64 20.15 8.84
C LEU A 58 8.99 20.63 9.36
N GLU A 59 9.24 20.52 10.65
CA GLU A 59 10.49 20.96 11.29
C GLU A 59 11.65 19.99 11.02
N ASN A 60 11.39 18.68 11.02
CA ASN A 60 12.42 17.65 11.02
C ASN A 60 12.75 17.08 9.62
N VAL A 61 11.89 17.27 8.62
CA VAL A 61 12.10 16.78 7.23
C VAL A 61 11.80 17.91 6.24
N PRO A 62 12.73 18.88 6.07
CA PRO A 62 12.49 20.13 5.33
C PRO A 62 12.20 19.91 3.83
N ASP A 63 12.72 18.83 3.23
CA ASP A 63 12.56 18.52 1.80
C ASP A 63 11.36 17.59 1.51
N CYS A 64 10.53 17.30 2.52
CA CYS A 64 9.30 16.54 2.35
C CYS A 64 8.10 17.47 2.10
N GLY A 65 7.31 17.21 1.07
CA GLY A 65 5.99 17.82 0.91
C GLY A 65 5.04 17.34 2.01
N VAL A 66 4.07 18.16 2.41
CA VAL A 66 3.07 17.81 3.41
C VAL A 66 1.68 18.15 2.89
N LEU A 67 0.85 17.12 2.76
CA LEU A 67 -0.56 17.20 2.38
C LEU A 67 -1.40 16.78 3.59
N ARG A 68 -2.20 17.70 4.15
CA ARG A 68 -3.05 17.43 5.29
C ARG A 68 -4.50 17.20 4.87
N LEU A 69 -5.08 16.12 5.36
CA LEU A 69 -6.51 15.83 5.24
C LEU A 69 -7.20 16.13 6.58
N ASP A 70 -8.37 16.72 6.52
CA ASP A 70 -9.23 16.93 7.68
C ASP A 70 -10.70 16.92 7.19
N PRO A 71 -11.52 15.97 7.67
CA PRO A 71 -11.24 14.89 8.63
C PRO A 71 -10.45 13.71 8.03
N ASN A 72 -10.09 12.73 8.88
CA ASN A 72 -9.50 11.45 8.47
C ASN A 72 -10.35 10.77 7.39
N ALA A 73 -9.75 10.50 6.23
CA ALA A 73 -10.42 9.94 5.05
C ALA A 73 -10.36 8.40 4.96
N GLY A 74 -9.88 7.73 6.01
CA GLY A 74 -9.57 6.29 5.95
C GLY A 74 -8.32 5.99 5.14
N VAL A 75 -7.93 4.71 5.11
CA VAL A 75 -6.69 4.29 4.41
C VAL A 75 -6.78 4.55 2.91
N ALA A 76 -7.85 4.05 2.26
CA ALA A 76 -8.03 4.23 0.82
C ALA A 76 -8.12 5.72 0.43
N GLY A 77 -8.86 6.54 1.19
CA GLY A 77 -8.99 7.97 0.93
C GLY A 77 -7.66 8.72 1.07
N GLY A 78 -6.91 8.43 2.13
CA GLY A 78 -5.59 9.04 2.38
C GLY A 78 -4.58 8.69 1.28
N LEU A 79 -4.48 7.42 0.92
CA LEU A 79 -3.60 6.97 -0.18
C LEU A 79 -4.04 7.59 -1.52
N ASN A 80 -5.33 7.65 -1.81
CA ASN A 80 -5.85 8.26 -3.03
C ASN A 80 -5.49 9.75 -3.14
N ALA A 81 -5.57 10.49 -2.04
CA ALA A 81 -5.16 11.90 -2.02
C ALA A 81 -3.68 12.06 -2.36
N GLY A 82 -2.81 11.25 -1.76
CA GLY A 82 -1.37 11.24 -2.04
C GLY A 82 -1.05 10.85 -3.49
N ILE A 83 -1.67 9.79 -4.00
CA ILE A 83 -1.51 9.32 -5.37
C ILE A 83 -1.97 10.41 -6.36
N ALA A 84 -3.17 10.95 -6.18
CA ALA A 84 -3.72 11.98 -7.05
C ALA A 84 -2.84 13.23 -7.06
N TYR A 85 -2.38 13.68 -5.88
CA TYR A 85 -1.47 14.82 -5.78
C TYR A 85 -0.18 14.57 -6.57
N ALA A 86 0.49 13.43 -6.35
CA ALA A 86 1.73 13.08 -7.04
C ALA A 86 1.54 13.03 -8.57
N LEU A 87 0.46 12.41 -9.04
CA LEU A 87 0.14 12.32 -10.47
C LEU A 87 -0.16 13.69 -11.09
N HIS A 88 -0.84 14.59 -10.38
CA HIS A 88 -1.06 15.98 -10.84
C HIS A 88 0.26 16.76 -10.93
N GLN A 89 1.25 16.44 -10.10
CA GLN A 89 2.59 17.02 -10.16
C GLN A 89 3.50 16.38 -11.22
N GLY A 90 3.00 15.43 -12.00
CA GLY A 90 3.74 14.83 -13.11
C GLY A 90 4.40 13.49 -12.79
N ALA A 91 4.15 12.86 -11.63
CA ALA A 91 4.71 11.55 -11.31
C ALA A 91 4.40 10.51 -12.40
N GLU A 92 5.39 9.75 -12.82
CA GLU A 92 5.24 8.57 -13.67
C GLU A 92 5.00 7.32 -12.83
N TYR A 93 5.59 7.30 -11.63
CA TYR A 93 5.40 6.25 -10.63
C TYR A 93 5.12 6.87 -9.26
N VAL A 94 4.24 6.23 -8.51
CA VAL A 94 3.95 6.59 -7.12
C VAL A 94 4.22 5.39 -6.22
N ILE A 95 5.16 5.53 -5.29
CA ILE A 95 5.38 4.58 -4.22
C ILE A 95 4.47 5.00 -3.08
N ILE A 96 3.55 4.16 -2.68
CA ILE A 96 2.76 4.36 -1.46
C ILE A 96 3.37 3.56 -0.32
N LEU A 97 3.42 4.17 0.86
CA LEU A 97 4.01 3.57 2.06
C LEU A 97 3.16 3.86 3.29
N ASN A 98 3.11 2.88 4.19
CA ASN A 98 2.71 3.13 5.56
C ASN A 98 3.86 3.83 6.32
N ASN A 99 3.52 4.67 7.29
CA ASN A 99 4.51 5.40 8.08
C ASN A 99 5.31 4.54 9.08
N ASP A 100 4.95 3.26 9.25
CA ASP A 100 5.65 2.28 10.09
C ASP A 100 6.59 1.35 9.30
N THR A 101 7.12 1.87 8.17
CA THR A 101 8.08 1.17 7.30
C THR A 101 9.40 1.93 7.20
N THR A 102 10.49 1.21 6.96
CA THR A 102 11.80 1.78 6.59
C THR A 102 12.33 1.10 5.33
N VAL A 103 13.11 1.81 4.54
CA VAL A 103 13.57 1.34 3.24
C VAL A 103 15.10 1.32 3.14
N ASP A 104 15.62 0.38 2.34
CA ASP A 104 17.01 0.37 1.93
C ASP A 104 17.29 1.52 0.93
N PRO A 105 18.46 2.16 0.94
CA PRO A 105 18.80 3.24 0.01
C PRO A 105 18.63 2.88 -1.48
N ALA A 106 18.86 1.62 -1.86
CA ALA A 106 18.76 1.18 -3.25
C ALA A 106 17.34 0.78 -3.69
N PHE A 107 16.38 0.68 -2.75
CA PHE A 107 15.08 0.06 -2.99
C PHE A 107 14.29 0.69 -4.15
N ALA A 108 14.25 2.03 -4.23
CA ALA A 108 13.53 2.73 -5.28
C ALA A 108 14.17 2.54 -6.66
N GLY A 109 15.52 2.48 -6.70
CA GLY A 109 16.28 2.20 -7.93
C GLY A 109 15.92 0.83 -8.51
N HIS A 110 15.89 -0.20 -7.68
CA HIS A 110 15.52 -1.56 -8.11
C HIS A 110 14.06 -1.64 -8.61
N LEU A 111 13.12 -0.92 -7.96
CA LEU A 111 11.74 -0.87 -8.43
C LEU A 111 11.63 -0.19 -9.80
N VAL A 112 12.31 0.95 -10.01
CA VAL A 112 12.32 1.68 -11.29
C VAL A 112 12.96 0.86 -12.41
N GLU A 113 14.08 0.18 -12.14
CA GLU A 113 14.73 -0.70 -13.11
C GLU A 113 13.80 -1.83 -13.54
N ALA A 114 13.15 -2.49 -12.58
CA ALA A 114 12.20 -3.56 -12.86
C ALA A 114 10.98 -3.07 -13.66
N ALA A 115 10.49 -1.84 -13.40
CA ALA A 115 9.40 -1.22 -14.15
C ALA A 115 9.76 -0.99 -15.62
N GLY A 116 11.01 -0.62 -15.90
CA GLY A 116 11.51 -0.40 -17.25
C GLY A 116 11.57 -1.65 -18.13
N ALA A 117 11.50 -2.85 -17.54
CA ALA A 117 11.63 -4.11 -18.28
C ALA A 117 10.40 -4.45 -19.15
N ASP A 118 9.20 -4.05 -18.74
CA ASP A 118 7.95 -4.30 -19.49
C ASP A 118 6.89 -3.25 -19.10
N PRO A 119 6.34 -2.46 -20.04
CA PRO A 119 5.34 -1.42 -19.76
C PRO A 119 4.03 -1.98 -19.18
N ARG A 120 3.80 -3.28 -19.25
CA ARG A 120 2.67 -3.94 -18.59
C ARG A 120 2.88 -4.19 -17.09
N ILE A 121 4.09 -3.95 -16.56
CA ILE A 121 4.30 -3.99 -15.11
C ILE A 121 3.67 -2.73 -14.52
N GLY A 122 2.47 -2.88 -13.96
CA GLY A 122 1.70 -1.79 -13.37
C GLY A 122 1.94 -1.62 -11.88
N MET A 123 2.37 -2.70 -11.21
CA MET A 123 2.63 -2.74 -9.76
C MET A 123 3.94 -3.45 -9.48
N LEU A 124 4.75 -2.90 -8.58
CA LEU A 124 6.01 -3.48 -8.16
C LEU A 124 6.05 -3.62 -6.64
N VAL A 125 6.33 -4.84 -6.20
CA VAL A 125 6.24 -5.28 -4.80
C VAL A 125 7.65 -5.55 -4.30
N PRO A 126 8.16 -4.84 -3.28
CA PRO A 126 9.45 -5.11 -2.68
C PRO A 126 9.43 -6.38 -1.82
N LYS A 127 10.62 -6.86 -1.44
CA LYS A 127 10.79 -7.83 -0.38
C LYS A 127 10.67 -7.12 0.96
N ILE A 128 9.69 -7.55 1.78
CA ILE A 128 9.37 -6.90 3.03
C ILE A 128 9.75 -7.82 4.18
N TYR A 129 10.59 -7.33 5.06
CA TYR A 129 11.04 -8.01 6.26
C TYR A 129 10.28 -7.53 7.50
N TYR A 130 10.31 -8.33 8.57
CA TYR A 130 9.93 -7.84 9.88
C TYR A 130 10.97 -6.84 10.38
N TYR A 131 10.54 -5.72 10.95
CA TYR A 131 11.45 -4.72 11.52
C TYR A 131 12.27 -5.29 12.69
N ASP A 132 11.61 -6.00 13.62
CA ASP A 132 12.25 -6.61 14.78
C ASP A 132 13.01 -7.90 14.46
N HIS A 133 12.84 -8.45 13.24
CA HIS A 133 13.49 -9.65 12.74
C HIS A 133 13.93 -9.45 11.29
N PRO A 134 15.01 -8.66 11.06
CA PRO A 134 15.41 -8.21 9.72
C PRO A 134 15.95 -9.31 8.80
N ASP A 135 16.13 -10.52 9.30
CA ASP A 135 16.46 -11.74 8.56
C ASP A 135 15.22 -12.56 8.17
N THR A 136 14.02 -12.16 8.57
CA THR A 136 12.79 -12.92 8.35
C THR A 136 11.86 -12.19 7.40
N VAL A 137 11.54 -12.82 6.26
CA VAL A 137 10.65 -12.22 5.25
C VAL A 137 9.21 -12.25 5.74
N TRP A 138 8.62 -11.06 5.88
CA TRP A 138 7.21 -10.90 6.19
C TRP A 138 6.32 -11.04 4.94
N SER A 139 6.74 -10.46 3.80
CA SER A 139 6.00 -10.57 2.53
C SER A 139 6.93 -10.55 1.32
N ALA A 140 6.71 -11.51 0.42
CA ALA A 140 7.28 -11.59 -0.91
C ALA A 140 6.15 -11.63 -1.97
N GLY A 141 5.14 -10.76 -1.78
CA GLY A 141 3.89 -10.79 -2.53
C GLY A 141 2.96 -11.93 -2.11
N SER A 142 1.83 -12.08 -2.80
CA SER A 142 0.83 -13.09 -2.47
C SER A 142 0.30 -13.79 -3.71
N VAL A 143 -0.12 -15.04 -3.53
CA VAL A 143 -0.71 -15.87 -4.57
C VAL A 143 -2.03 -16.46 -4.10
N PHE A 144 -2.91 -16.74 -5.03
CA PHE A 144 -4.15 -17.41 -4.69
C PHE A 144 -3.96 -18.93 -4.61
N ARG A 145 -4.35 -19.51 -3.49
CA ARG A 145 -4.48 -20.97 -3.35
C ARG A 145 -5.93 -21.39 -3.56
N ARG A 146 -6.15 -22.39 -4.40
CA ARG A 146 -7.49 -22.91 -4.68
C ARG A 146 -8.04 -23.77 -3.54
N PHE A 147 -7.15 -24.38 -2.74
CA PHE A 147 -7.54 -25.21 -1.61
C PHE A 147 -6.55 -25.05 -0.44
N PRO A 148 -6.99 -24.56 0.74
CA PRO A 148 -8.25 -23.81 0.92
C PRO A 148 -8.27 -22.55 0.05
N PRO A 149 -9.44 -22.03 -0.38
CA PRO A 149 -9.54 -20.88 -1.26
C PRO A 149 -9.18 -19.58 -0.51
N VAL A 150 -7.89 -19.25 -0.47
CA VAL A 150 -7.35 -18.10 0.25
C VAL A 150 -6.26 -17.40 -0.56
N VAL A 151 -6.13 -16.10 -0.37
CA VAL A 151 -4.92 -15.37 -0.75
C VAL A 151 -3.82 -15.73 0.27
N TYR A 152 -2.77 -16.34 -0.21
CA TYR A 152 -1.64 -16.80 0.60
C TYR A 152 -0.47 -15.84 0.44
N MET A 153 -0.11 -15.16 1.52
CA MET A 153 1.07 -14.32 1.57
C MET A 153 2.33 -15.20 1.64
N ARG A 154 3.25 -14.96 0.71
CA ARG A 154 4.55 -15.65 0.63
C ARG A 154 5.47 -15.04 1.68
N LYS A 155 5.90 -15.84 2.65
CA LYS A 155 6.72 -15.42 3.80
C LYS A 155 7.55 -16.56 4.35
N THR A 156 8.62 -16.26 5.06
CA THR A 156 9.39 -17.24 5.81
C THR A 156 8.82 -17.44 7.22
N ARG A 157 9.18 -18.54 7.88
CA ARG A 157 8.86 -18.80 9.30
C ARG A 157 10.05 -18.64 10.23
N GLY A 158 11.19 -18.21 9.69
CA GLY A 158 12.47 -18.03 10.35
C GLY A 158 13.40 -17.28 9.40
N PRO A 159 14.70 -17.30 9.66
CA PRO A 159 15.68 -16.63 8.82
C PRO A 159 15.53 -16.98 7.35
N GLU A 160 15.79 -16.00 6.50
CA GLU A 160 15.73 -16.17 5.04
C GLU A 160 16.78 -17.16 4.57
N ASP A 161 16.38 -18.03 3.64
CA ASP A 161 17.20 -19.10 3.06
C ASP A 161 17.39 -18.95 1.54
N GLY A 162 17.07 -17.78 0.98
CA GLY A 162 17.13 -17.51 -0.45
C GLY A 162 15.91 -17.99 -1.26
N HIS A 163 14.90 -18.57 -0.59
CA HIS A 163 13.71 -19.08 -1.28
C HIS A 163 12.94 -17.99 -2.06
N TYR A 164 13.07 -16.72 -1.65
CA TYR A 164 12.41 -15.58 -2.27
C TYR A 164 13.37 -14.61 -2.96
N ASP A 165 14.51 -15.06 -3.48
CA ASP A 165 15.49 -14.21 -4.17
C ASP A 165 15.24 -14.09 -5.69
N ALA A 166 14.32 -14.85 -6.25
CA ALA A 166 13.99 -14.78 -7.66
C ALA A 166 12.83 -13.79 -7.93
N PRO A 167 13.00 -12.83 -8.88
CA PRO A 167 11.92 -11.96 -9.30
C PRO A 167 10.85 -12.77 -10.03
N GLN A 168 9.57 -12.49 -9.74
CA GLN A 168 8.45 -13.17 -10.36
C GLN A 168 7.17 -12.36 -10.35
N ASP A 169 6.20 -12.74 -11.17
CA ASP A 169 4.87 -12.19 -11.09
C ASP A 169 4.11 -12.83 -9.93
N VAL A 170 3.36 -12.00 -9.21
CA VAL A 170 2.47 -12.39 -8.12
C VAL A 170 1.04 -11.99 -8.47
N GLU A 171 0.07 -12.52 -7.73
CA GLU A 171 -1.34 -12.23 -8.02
C GLU A 171 -1.89 -11.11 -7.16
N PHE A 172 -1.31 -10.92 -5.96
CA PHE A 172 -1.71 -9.92 -4.99
C PHE A 172 -0.50 -9.35 -4.27
N ALA A 173 -0.66 -8.14 -3.74
CA ALA A 173 0.32 -7.45 -2.92
C ALA A 173 -0.37 -6.86 -1.69
N THR A 174 0.36 -6.64 -0.61
CA THR A 174 -0.08 -5.81 0.50
C THR A 174 0.36 -4.37 0.24
N PHE A 175 -0.48 -3.39 0.58
CA PHE A 175 -0.18 -1.99 0.27
C PHE A 175 0.50 -1.25 1.43
N CYS A 176 1.20 -1.98 2.32
CA CYS A 176 2.10 -1.32 3.26
C CYS A 176 3.28 -0.63 2.55
N VAL A 177 3.78 -1.22 1.44
CA VAL A 177 4.69 -0.58 0.47
C VAL A 177 4.49 -1.19 -0.91
N ILE A 178 4.21 -0.36 -1.91
CA ILE A 178 4.11 -0.76 -3.31
C ILE A 178 4.36 0.42 -4.25
N MET A 179 5.01 0.19 -5.39
CA MET A 179 5.11 1.19 -6.46
C MET A 179 4.05 0.93 -7.52
N LEU A 180 3.33 1.97 -7.90
CA LEU A 180 2.24 1.98 -8.87
C LEU A 180 2.61 2.83 -10.07
N SER A 181 2.40 2.34 -11.29
CA SER A 181 2.60 3.13 -12.50
C SER A 181 1.38 4.04 -12.78
N ARG A 182 1.63 5.23 -13.32
CA ARG A 182 0.58 6.13 -13.81
C ARG A 182 -0.37 5.43 -14.76
N ALA A 183 0.17 4.73 -15.75
CA ALA A 183 -0.62 4.05 -16.77
C ALA A 183 -1.62 3.05 -16.18
N MET A 184 -1.20 2.30 -15.15
CA MET A 184 -2.08 1.36 -14.45
C MET A 184 -3.19 2.11 -13.69
N ILE A 185 -2.85 3.18 -12.94
CA ILE A 185 -3.83 3.94 -12.16
C ILE A 185 -4.86 4.62 -13.08
N GLU A 186 -4.44 5.16 -14.22
CA GLU A 186 -5.33 5.78 -15.19
C GLU A 186 -6.34 4.79 -15.78
N GLN A 187 -5.97 3.51 -15.94
CA GLN A 187 -6.84 2.47 -16.49
C GLN A 187 -7.65 1.76 -15.40
N ALA A 188 -7.01 1.29 -14.35
CA ALA A 188 -7.67 0.53 -13.28
C ALA A 188 -8.41 1.42 -12.25
N GLY A 189 -8.09 2.73 -12.18
CA GLY A 189 -8.60 3.65 -11.18
C GLY A 189 -7.81 3.59 -9.87
N LEU A 190 -8.25 4.38 -8.90
CA LEU A 190 -7.66 4.50 -7.57
C LEU A 190 -8.16 3.39 -6.62
N LEU A 191 -7.71 3.40 -5.36
CA LEU A 191 -8.23 2.52 -4.32
C LEU A 191 -9.72 2.82 -4.08
N ASP A 192 -10.48 1.77 -3.81
CA ASP A 192 -11.91 1.88 -3.64
C ASP A 192 -12.28 2.24 -2.17
N PRO A 193 -12.89 3.40 -1.91
CA PRO A 193 -13.21 3.86 -0.57
C PRO A 193 -14.40 3.12 0.08
N ASP A 194 -15.12 2.27 -0.66
CA ASP A 194 -16.13 1.38 -0.07
C ASP A 194 -15.47 0.46 0.98
N TYR A 195 -14.17 0.14 0.80
CA TYR A 195 -13.36 -0.52 1.83
C TYR A 195 -12.81 0.54 2.78
N HIS A 196 -13.29 0.56 3.99
CA HIS A 196 -12.73 1.45 5.01
C HIS A 196 -11.32 1.02 5.43
N PHE A 197 -11.10 -0.31 5.46
CA PHE A 197 -9.84 -0.97 5.81
C PHE A 197 -9.92 -2.45 5.39
N LEU A 198 -8.84 -3.00 4.84
CA LEU A 198 -8.70 -4.35 4.28
C LEU A 198 -9.51 -4.57 2.99
N TYR A 199 -8.93 -5.35 2.09
CA TYR A 199 -9.41 -5.71 0.76
C TYR A 199 -9.28 -4.61 -0.32
N GLU A 200 -8.98 -3.35 0.02
CA GLU A 200 -8.69 -2.30 -0.96
C GLU A 200 -7.48 -2.63 -1.83
N ASP A 201 -6.49 -3.31 -1.24
CA ASP A 201 -5.29 -3.81 -1.92
C ASP A 201 -5.62 -4.96 -2.89
N TYR A 202 -6.42 -5.94 -2.45
CA TYR A 202 -6.84 -7.05 -3.31
C TYR A 202 -7.75 -6.59 -4.45
N ASP A 203 -8.62 -5.64 -4.17
CA ASP A 203 -9.50 -5.03 -5.17
C ASP A 203 -8.68 -4.40 -6.30
N LEU A 204 -7.73 -3.52 -5.97
CA LEU A 204 -6.90 -2.87 -6.98
C LEU A 204 -6.00 -3.87 -7.73
N CYS A 205 -5.47 -4.90 -7.05
CA CYS A 205 -4.71 -5.97 -7.69
C CYS A 205 -5.53 -6.72 -8.75
N ILE A 206 -6.81 -7.01 -8.48
CA ILE A 206 -7.68 -7.68 -9.45
C ILE A 206 -7.96 -6.76 -10.62
N ARG A 207 -8.39 -5.51 -10.38
CA ARG A 207 -8.70 -4.54 -11.44
C ARG A 207 -7.50 -4.28 -12.35
N ALA A 208 -6.30 -4.11 -11.77
CA ALA A 208 -5.08 -3.95 -12.55
C ALA A 208 -4.81 -5.15 -13.47
N ARG A 209 -5.02 -6.37 -12.97
CA ARG A 209 -4.83 -7.59 -13.76
C ARG A 209 -5.92 -7.78 -14.83
N GLU A 210 -7.15 -7.37 -14.57
CA GLU A 210 -8.24 -7.34 -15.55
C GLU A 210 -7.95 -6.36 -16.71
N GLU A 211 -7.27 -5.25 -16.43
CA GLU A 211 -6.76 -4.30 -17.44
C GLU A 211 -5.46 -4.78 -18.12
N GLY A 212 -4.98 -5.99 -17.81
CA GLY A 212 -3.81 -6.62 -18.45
C GLY A 212 -2.46 -6.25 -17.85
N PHE A 213 -2.44 -5.54 -16.72
CA PHE A 213 -1.20 -5.24 -16.01
C PHE A 213 -0.71 -6.43 -15.18
N ARG A 214 0.61 -6.44 -14.94
CA ARG A 214 1.31 -7.43 -14.14
C ARG A 214 1.72 -6.82 -12.80
N ILE A 215 1.77 -7.68 -11.78
CA ILE A 215 2.26 -7.34 -10.45
C ILE A 215 3.60 -8.05 -10.30
N ARG A 216 4.71 -7.29 -10.30
CA ARG A 216 6.07 -7.81 -10.26
C ARG A 216 6.64 -7.75 -8.85
N TYR A 217 7.03 -8.88 -8.31
CA TYR A 217 7.85 -8.97 -7.12
C TYR A 217 9.32 -8.71 -7.47
N VAL A 218 9.96 -7.80 -6.72
CA VAL A 218 11.34 -7.33 -6.91
C VAL A 218 12.13 -7.65 -5.62
N PRO A 219 12.81 -8.79 -5.58
CA PRO A 219 13.49 -9.25 -4.37
C PRO A 219 14.66 -8.36 -3.92
N GLU A 220 15.27 -7.60 -4.83
CA GLU A 220 16.38 -6.69 -4.55
C GLU A 220 15.93 -5.40 -3.85
N ALA A 221 14.66 -5.05 -3.93
CA ALA A 221 14.08 -3.91 -3.24
C ALA A 221 13.69 -4.30 -1.82
N HIS A 222 14.46 -3.85 -0.81
CA HIS A 222 14.27 -4.24 0.58
C HIS A 222 13.54 -3.18 1.39
N VAL A 223 12.61 -3.63 2.20
CA VAL A 223 11.82 -2.80 3.13
C VAL A 223 11.68 -3.55 4.45
N GLN A 224 11.67 -2.84 5.56
CA GLN A 224 11.30 -3.37 6.87
C GLN A 224 9.96 -2.77 7.31
N HIS A 225 9.13 -3.57 7.98
CA HIS A 225 7.81 -3.16 8.44
C HIS A 225 7.62 -3.51 9.92
N LYS A 226 7.24 -2.53 10.73
CA LYS A 226 7.06 -2.69 12.19
C LYS A 226 5.81 -3.47 12.58
N ILE A 227 4.96 -3.79 11.61
CA ILE A 227 3.72 -4.55 11.72
C ILE A 227 2.86 -4.14 12.90
N SER A 228 1.94 -3.25 12.59
CA SER A 228 0.69 -2.96 13.29
C SER A 228 0.71 -2.86 14.82
N LYS A 229 1.40 -1.90 15.33
CA LYS A 229 1.00 -1.32 16.63
C LYS A 229 -0.37 -0.60 16.50
N THR A 230 -0.71 -0.13 15.31
CA THR A 230 -1.90 0.70 15.03
C THR A 230 -3.18 -0.10 14.77
N THR A 231 -3.09 -1.28 14.13
CA THR A 231 -4.28 -2.08 13.77
C THR A 231 -4.73 -3.04 14.87
N GLY A 232 -3.91 -3.23 15.92
CA GLY A 232 -4.20 -4.19 16.98
C GLY A 232 -4.28 -5.64 16.49
N ALA A 233 -3.63 -5.97 15.36
CA ALA A 233 -3.55 -7.33 14.87
C ALA A 233 -2.91 -8.23 15.95
N GLY A 234 -3.59 -9.31 16.30
CA GLY A 234 -3.18 -10.21 17.38
C GLY A 234 -3.79 -9.90 18.76
N THR A 235 -4.52 -8.78 18.92
CA THR A 235 -5.29 -8.50 20.14
C THR A 235 -6.79 -8.72 19.92
N PRO A 236 -7.58 -9.07 20.97
CA PRO A 236 -9.03 -9.14 20.90
C PRO A 236 -9.63 -7.80 20.52
N ASN A 237 -9.90 -7.58 19.22
CA ASN A 237 -10.46 -6.33 18.72
C ASN A 237 -11.74 -6.58 17.91
N PRO A 238 -12.93 -6.46 18.54
CA PRO A 238 -14.20 -6.65 17.85
C PRO A 238 -14.42 -5.70 16.67
N LYS A 239 -13.87 -4.47 16.71
CA LYS A 239 -13.96 -3.51 15.60
C LYS A 239 -13.21 -4.02 14.37
N PHE A 240 -12.01 -4.58 14.56
CA PHE A 240 -11.24 -5.19 13.48
C PHE A 240 -12.02 -6.29 12.77
N TRP A 241 -12.60 -7.24 13.51
CA TRP A 241 -13.35 -8.35 12.94
C TRP A 241 -14.64 -7.91 12.24
N ARG A 242 -15.30 -6.89 12.77
CA ARG A 242 -16.47 -6.29 12.10
C ARG A 242 -16.06 -5.65 10.77
N THR A 243 -15.00 -4.87 10.75
CA THR A 243 -14.49 -4.25 9.52
C THR A 243 -14.06 -5.31 8.52
N TYR A 244 -13.35 -6.35 8.97
CA TYR A 244 -12.95 -7.47 8.13
C TYR A 244 -14.15 -8.12 7.44
N GLY A 245 -15.19 -8.49 8.21
CA GLY A 245 -16.40 -9.10 7.65
C GLY A 245 -17.14 -8.18 6.68
N ARG A 246 -17.20 -6.87 6.98
CA ARG A 246 -17.82 -5.87 6.10
C ARG A 246 -17.08 -5.77 4.76
N SER A 247 -15.77 -5.58 4.81
CA SER A 247 -14.94 -5.45 3.61
C SER A 247 -14.95 -6.73 2.76
N GLU A 248 -14.90 -7.91 3.39
CA GLU A 248 -15.02 -9.17 2.67
C GLU A 248 -16.37 -9.32 1.97
N SER A 249 -17.47 -8.91 2.61
CA SER A 249 -18.80 -8.96 1.98
C SER A 249 -18.90 -8.03 0.77
N ILE A 250 -18.37 -6.80 0.86
CA ILE A 250 -18.27 -5.86 -0.26
C ILE A 250 -17.45 -6.47 -1.40
N PHE A 251 -16.26 -6.98 -1.09
CA PHE A 251 -15.36 -7.61 -2.05
C PHE A 251 -16.03 -8.76 -2.82
N ARG A 252 -16.76 -9.65 -2.12
CA ARG A 252 -17.50 -10.74 -2.75
C ARG A 252 -18.61 -10.27 -3.68
N ARG A 253 -19.25 -9.16 -3.36
CA ARG A 253 -20.32 -8.58 -4.20
C ARG A 253 -19.75 -7.94 -5.46
N LYS A 254 -18.60 -7.23 -5.34
CA LYS A 254 -17.91 -6.60 -6.47
C LYS A 254 -17.34 -7.65 -7.43
N PHE A 255 -16.69 -8.67 -6.90
CA PHE A 255 -16.01 -9.71 -7.67
C PHE A 255 -16.77 -11.04 -7.73
N ARG A 256 -18.09 -11.01 -7.71
CA ARG A 256 -18.93 -12.22 -7.77
C ARG A 256 -18.70 -13.10 -9.02
N HIS A 257 -18.14 -12.53 -10.08
CA HIS A 257 -17.75 -13.26 -11.30
C HIS A 257 -16.49 -14.12 -11.07
N HIS A 258 -15.65 -13.79 -10.08
CA HIS A 258 -14.55 -14.62 -9.61
C HIS A 258 -15.04 -15.65 -8.57
N ARG A 259 -15.85 -16.64 -8.97
CA ARG A 259 -16.50 -17.62 -8.06
C ARG A 259 -15.52 -18.35 -7.14
N TRP A 260 -14.29 -18.55 -7.56
CA TRP A 260 -13.23 -19.18 -6.82
C TRP A 260 -12.71 -18.33 -5.63
N LEU A 261 -12.78 -16.99 -5.74
CA LEU A 261 -12.45 -16.04 -4.66
C LEU A 261 -13.63 -15.80 -3.71
N THR A 262 -14.86 -15.86 -4.24
CA THR A 262 -16.05 -15.37 -3.55
C THR A 262 -17.00 -16.48 -3.09
N GLY A 263 -16.62 -17.75 -3.30
CA GLY A 263 -17.45 -18.90 -2.92
C GLY A 263 -17.71 -19.00 -1.41
N TRP A 264 -18.86 -19.57 -1.03
CA TRP A 264 -19.24 -19.79 0.38
C TRP A 264 -18.21 -20.62 1.17
N THR A 265 -17.39 -21.43 0.48
CA THR A 265 -16.31 -22.23 1.06
C THR A 265 -15.25 -21.39 1.77
N HIS A 266 -14.97 -20.18 1.26
CA HIS A 266 -14.06 -19.25 1.92
C HIS A 266 -14.65 -18.70 3.24
N ALA A 267 -15.94 -18.31 3.26
CA ALA A 267 -16.58 -17.85 4.49
C ALA A 267 -16.59 -18.92 5.56
N LEU A 268 -16.90 -20.17 5.18
CA LEU A 268 -16.83 -21.31 6.08
C LEU A 268 -15.40 -21.52 6.59
N TYR A 269 -14.41 -21.45 5.72
CA TYR A 269 -12.99 -21.56 6.10
C TYR A 269 -12.61 -20.50 7.14
N ILE A 270 -12.98 -19.23 6.94
CA ILE A 270 -12.69 -18.15 7.89
C ILE A 270 -13.33 -18.40 9.25
N VAL A 271 -14.60 -18.85 9.29
CA VAL A 271 -15.29 -19.16 10.56
C VAL A 271 -14.61 -20.34 11.28
N LEU A 272 -14.28 -21.41 10.55
CA LEU A 272 -13.57 -22.59 11.13
C LEU A 272 -12.18 -22.19 11.63
N ARG A 273 -11.48 -21.34 10.91
CA ARG A 273 -10.18 -20.81 11.31
C ARG A 273 -10.26 -20.00 12.60
N PHE A 274 -11.28 -19.14 12.78
CA PHE A 274 -11.49 -18.41 14.02
C PHE A 274 -11.66 -19.33 15.22
N VAL A 275 -12.41 -20.41 15.06
CA VAL A 275 -12.61 -21.40 16.12
C VAL A 275 -11.30 -22.13 16.43
N TYR A 276 -10.58 -22.56 15.39
CA TYR A 276 -9.31 -23.28 15.52
C TYR A 276 -8.20 -22.44 16.18
N GLU A 277 -8.10 -21.13 15.82
CA GLU A 277 -7.11 -20.22 16.37
C GLU A 277 -7.50 -19.65 17.76
N GLY A 278 -8.59 -20.14 18.37
CA GLY A 278 -9.09 -19.62 19.65
C GLY A 278 -9.70 -18.20 19.55
N ASN A 279 -9.92 -17.69 18.36
CA ASN A 279 -10.49 -16.35 18.08
C ASN A 279 -12.02 -16.36 18.01
N GLY A 280 -12.69 -17.29 18.70
CA GLY A 280 -14.15 -17.42 18.67
C GLY A 280 -14.90 -16.14 19.01
N TYR A 281 -14.31 -15.25 19.80
CA TYR A 281 -14.84 -13.91 20.09
C TYR A 281 -14.99 -13.02 18.84
N GLY A 282 -14.23 -13.29 17.77
CA GLY A 282 -14.30 -12.56 16.50
C GLY A 282 -15.48 -12.96 15.61
N VAL A 283 -16.07 -14.12 15.82
CA VAL A 283 -17.12 -14.68 14.92
C VAL A 283 -18.35 -13.79 14.87
N LYS A 284 -18.88 -13.35 16.02
CA LYS A 284 -20.07 -12.51 16.08
C LYS A 284 -19.84 -11.14 15.43
N PRO A 285 -18.77 -10.37 15.78
CA PRO A 285 -18.47 -9.11 15.09
C PRO A 285 -18.25 -9.28 13.59
N TYR A 286 -17.57 -10.35 13.16
CA TYR A 286 -17.36 -10.65 11.75
C TYR A 286 -18.70 -10.85 11.00
N ILE A 287 -19.63 -11.66 11.54
CA ILE A 287 -20.95 -11.88 10.94
C ILE A 287 -21.76 -10.59 10.88
N GLU A 288 -21.71 -9.77 11.93
CA GLU A 288 -22.38 -8.46 11.96
C GLU A 288 -21.85 -7.54 10.85
N GLY A 289 -20.52 -7.45 10.73
CA GLY A 289 -19.87 -6.71 9.65
C GLY A 289 -20.24 -7.24 8.28
N TRP A 290 -20.21 -8.56 8.10
CA TRP A 290 -20.57 -9.20 6.85
C TRP A 290 -22.01 -8.89 6.41
N ARG A 291 -22.96 -8.91 7.37
CA ARG A 291 -24.37 -8.51 7.11
C ARG A 291 -24.51 -7.02 6.76
N GLN A 292 -23.69 -6.17 7.37
CA GLN A 292 -23.61 -4.75 7.03
C GLN A 292 -23.12 -4.58 5.59
N GLY A 293 -21.94 -5.14 5.26
CA GLY A 293 -21.37 -5.05 3.92
C GLY A 293 -22.28 -5.64 2.82
N ALA A 294 -23.13 -6.63 3.16
CA ALA A 294 -24.13 -7.17 2.24
C ALA A 294 -25.23 -6.17 1.85
N ARG A 295 -25.43 -5.12 2.64
CA ARG A 295 -26.48 -4.09 2.45
C ARG A 295 -25.92 -2.74 2.01
N ASP A 296 -24.63 -2.50 2.24
CA ASP A 296 -23.99 -1.25 1.87
C ASP A 296 -24.11 -0.99 0.36
N PRO A 297 -24.30 0.27 -0.05
CA PRO A 297 -24.22 0.61 -1.46
C PRO A 297 -22.82 0.28 -2.00
N LEU A 298 -22.74 -0.04 -3.30
CA LEU A 298 -21.47 -0.23 -3.99
C LEU A 298 -21.27 0.94 -4.95
N HIS A 299 -20.08 1.54 -4.88
CA HIS A 299 -19.67 2.60 -5.79
C HIS A 299 -18.58 2.09 -6.72
N PRO A 300 -18.44 2.65 -7.92
CA PRO A 300 -17.26 2.39 -8.74
C PRO A 300 -16.02 3.00 -8.06
N PRO A 301 -14.84 2.39 -8.23
CA PRO A 301 -13.60 2.97 -7.72
C PRO A 301 -13.37 4.35 -8.39
N PRO A 302 -12.89 5.35 -7.63
CA PRO A 302 -12.74 6.70 -8.15
C PRO A 302 -11.63 6.79 -9.20
N ARG A 303 -11.74 7.78 -10.08
CA ARG A 303 -10.70 8.19 -11.02
C ARG A 303 -9.92 9.39 -10.44
N ILE A 304 -8.74 9.67 -10.99
CA ILE A 304 -7.84 10.72 -10.46
C ILE A 304 -8.52 12.09 -10.37
N GLN A 305 -9.37 12.42 -11.33
CA GLN A 305 -10.06 13.72 -11.42
C GLN A 305 -11.41 13.78 -10.70
N ASP A 306 -11.87 12.67 -10.08
CA ASP A 306 -13.17 12.63 -9.43
C ASP A 306 -13.21 13.54 -8.21
N GLU A 307 -14.33 14.21 -8.01
CA GLU A 307 -14.54 15.09 -6.84
C GLU A 307 -14.55 14.31 -5.52
N SER A 308 -14.82 13.01 -5.58
CA SER A 308 -14.80 12.10 -4.44
C SER A 308 -13.40 11.78 -3.90
N VAL A 309 -12.34 12.09 -4.67
CA VAL A 309 -10.96 11.97 -4.20
C VAL A 309 -10.68 13.10 -3.21
N PRO A 310 -10.28 12.78 -1.96
CA PRO A 310 -10.04 13.80 -0.96
C PRO A 310 -8.96 14.79 -1.41
N LYS A 311 -9.28 16.08 -1.33
CA LYS A 311 -8.35 17.18 -1.62
C LYS A 311 -7.82 17.69 -0.28
N GLY A 312 -6.56 17.39 0.02
CA GLY A 312 -5.94 17.88 1.22
C GLY A 312 -5.45 19.34 1.08
N GLU A 313 -5.19 19.96 2.22
CA GLU A 313 -4.47 21.22 2.28
C GLU A 313 -2.96 20.98 2.09
N VAL A 314 -2.34 21.65 1.14
CA VAL A 314 -0.89 21.58 0.91
C VAL A 314 -0.20 22.53 1.89
N LEU A 315 0.30 22.02 3.01
CA LEU A 315 1.04 22.80 3.99
C LEU A 315 2.44 23.13 3.49
N ARG A 316 3.03 22.25 2.71
CA ARG A 316 4.32 22.44 2.03
C ARG A 316 4.38 21.60 0.75
N ALA A 317 4.77 22.22 -0.37
CA ALA A 317 5.13 21.49 -1.58
C ALA A 317 6.58 20.96 -1.46
N PRO A 318 6.88 19.75 -1.96
CA PRO A 318 8.26 19.28 -1.99
C PRO A 318 9.07 20.13 -2.97
N PRO A 319 10.38 20.31 -2.72
CA PRO A 319 11.24 21.08 -3.62
C PRO A 319 11.37 20.41 -4.99
N ALA A 320 11.61 21.20 -6.03
CA ALA A 320 11.82 20.72 -7.39
C ALA A 320 13.01 19.74 -7.48
N THR A 321 14.06 20.02 -6.70
CA THR A 321 15.23 19.16 -6.49
C THR A 321 15.47 19.01 -5.00
N ARG A 322 15.74 17.80 -4.55
CA ARG A 322 16.06 17.51 -3.17
C ARG A 322 17.47 17.99 -2.82
N ARG A 323 17.69 18.57 -1.63
CA ARG A 323 19.00 19.02 -1.20
C ARG A 323 19.85 17.85 -0.72
N VAL A 324 21.16 17.80 -1.12
CA VAL A 324 22.12 16.84 -0.56
C VAL A 324 22.39 17.21 0.89
N PRO A 325 22.15 16.33 1.87
CA PRO A 325 22.73 16.55 3.19
C PRO A 325 24.26 16.59 3.04
N ALA A 326 24.89 17.68 3.47
CA ALA A 326 26.34 17.74 3.48
C ALA A 326 26.88 16.53 4.28
N LYS A 327 27.70 15.70 3.63
CA LYS A 327 28.40 14.60 4.31
C LYS A 327 29.19 15.23 5.47
N LYS A 328 28.78 14.91 6.73
CA LYS A 328 29.59 15.21 7.91
C LYS A 328 30.72 14.21 8.03
#